data_f991fbf9f601d218ee8707631602958f
#
_entry.id   f991fbf9f601d218ee8707631602958f
#
_cell.length_a   1.000
_cell.length_b   1.000
_cell.length_c   1.000
_cell.angle_alpha   90.00
_cell.angle_beta   90.00
_cell.angle_gamma   90.00
#
_symmetry.space_group_name_H-M   'P 1'
#
loop_
_entity.id
_entity.type
_entity.pdbx_description
1 polymer ?
#
loop_
_entity_poly.entity_id
_entity_poly.type
_entity_poly.pdbx_seq_one_letter_code
_entity_poly.pdbx_strand_id
1 'polypeptide(L)'
;MLNPLAQELNETLKGSVVEALMSDMGKRMYFPNGIISQGGEAAKDAYFANGTIGMAVAEKTPIELDSYKKIMPDLNPRETVAYEKTAGNPELRKIWKDKLLEKNPSLKDKQISLPILVPGLTAALSYVADLFVDENKPLLAADPCWDNYELIACARRGAEFHQFKCFDEKGLNLADLEKTMKEEAEKYGSVRVILNFPQNPSGYSPTKDEVQKITKIVKDIAESGKQVLVLSDDAYFGLNYEDDIEPQSLFAYMADLHENVLAIKADGPTKEDFAWGFRTGFLTFASKGLNQAQIDALQVKFMSAIRSSVSCSSTPSQAIIKHAFMNPDHDTQKAELRKMLHRRYDLVRKFVNTHTSSVLTPLPFNSGYFMAFDVKKIDAEDLRKRVLAEKGIGVIQINPKTLRVAFSSIDEEKIEEVFASIYNIAEAMISE
;
A
#
# COMPACT_ATOMS: atom_id res chain seq x y z
N MET A 1 -10.13 -19.49 -12.63
CA MET A 1 -9.53 -19.41 -13.99
C MET A 1 -8.09 -18.93 -13.81
N LEU A 2 -7.10 -19.49 -14.54
CA LEU A 2 -5.71 -19.01 -14.45
C LEU A 2 -5.57 -17.64 -15.14
N ASN A 3 -4.71 -16.78 -14.58
CA ASN A 3 -4.34 -15.53 -15.23
C ASN A 3 -3.69 -15.80 -16.60
N PRO A 4 -3.98 -15.04 -17.67
CA PRO A 4 -3.42 -15.26 -19.00
C PRO A 4 -1.88 -15.33 -19.03
N LEU A 5 -1.19 -14.49 -18.25
CA LEU A 5 0.27 -14.52 -18.16
C LEU A 5 0.78 -15.83 -17.54
N ALA A 6 0.10 -16.36 -16.53
CA ALA A 6 0.43 -17.67 -15.96
C ALA A 6 0.19 -18.82 -16.98
N GLN A 7 -0.88 -18.72 -17.78
CA GLN A 7 -1.16 -19.69 -18.84
C GLN A 7 -0.05 -19.72 -19.88
N GLU A 8 0.41 -18.55 -20.34
CA GLU A 8 1.50 -18.41 -21.31
C GLU A 8 2.80 -19.04 -20.81
N LEU A 9 3.15 -18.78 -19.54
CA LEU A 9 4.33 -19.40 -18.90
C LEU A 9 4.20 -20.92 -18.79
N ASN A 10 3.02 -21.41 -18.40
CA ASN A 10 2.77 -22.85 -18.33
C ASN A 10 2.83 -23.53 -19.70
N GLU A 11 2.29 -22.90 -20.75
CA GLU A 11 2.38 -23.44 -22.12
C GLU A 11 3.83 -23.46 -22.62
N THR A 12 4.64 -22.45 -22.30
CA THR A 12 6.09 -22.42 -22.58
C THR A 12 6.84 -23.57 -21.89
N LEU A 13 6.45 -23.92 -20.67
CA LEU A 13 7.08 -24.99 -19.88
C LEU A 13 6.54 -26.40 -20.20
N LYS A 14 5.54 -26.52 -21.03
CA LYS A 14 4.85 -27.77 -21.37
C LYS A 14 5.81 -28.84 -21.90
N GLY A 15 5.64 -30.06 -21.42
CA GLY A 15 6.48 -31.19 -21.77
C GLY A 15 7.86 -31.21 -21.10
N SER A 16 8.16 -30.21 -20.27
CA SER A 16 9.43 -30.17 -19.54
C SER A 16 9.36 -30.87 -18.17
N VAL A 17 10.53 -31.17 -17.61
CA VAL A 17 10.63 -31.63 -16.21
C VAL A 17 10.11 -30.61 -15.22
N VAL A 18 10.16 -29.32 -15.55
CA VAL A 18 9.64 -28.23 -14.71
C VAL A 18 8.12 -28.33 -14.61
N GLU A 19 7.41 -28.54 -15.73
CA GLU A 19 5.95 -28.75 -15.71
C GLU A 19 5.56 -29.95 -14.82
N ALA A 20 6.27 -31.06 -14.96
CA ALA A 20 6.00 -32.31 -14.22
C ALA A 20 6.20 -32.16 -12.70
N LEU A 21 7.12 -31.30 -12.27
CA LEU A 21 7.46 -31.06 -10.86
C LEU A 21 6.70 -29.88 -10.24
N MET A 22 6.06 -29.05 -11.06
CA MET A 22 5.47 -27.80 -10.60
C MET A 22 4.19 -28.02 -9.79
N SER A 23 4.10 -27.38 -8.61
CA SER A 23 2.92 -27.37 -7.77
C SER A 23 1.80 -26.53 -8.38
N ASP A 24 0.56 -26.69 -7.87
CA ASP A 24 -0.57 -25.84 -8.31
C ASP A 24 -0.34 -24.36 -8.02
N MET A 25 0.32 -24.02 -6.92
CA MET A 25 0.77 -22.65 -6.67
C MET A 25 1.76 -22.19 -7.73
N GLY A 26 2.75 -23.03 -8.09
CA GLY A 26 3.70 -22.71 -9.15
C GLY A 26 3.01 -22.42 -10.50
N LYS A 27 2.03 -23.23 -10.87
CA LYS A 27 1.23 -23.03 -12.09
C LYS A 27 0.40 -21.73 -12.08
N ARG A 28 0.03 -21.20 -10.92
CA ARG A 28 -0.68 -19.91 -10.79
C ARG A 28 0.24 -18.70 -10.79
N MET A 29 1.54 -18.87 -10.53
CA MET A 29 2.50 -17.76 -10.44
C MET A 29 2.79 -17.16 -11.82
N TYR A 30 2.85 -15.84 -11.87
CA TYR A 30 3.25 -15.05 -13.03
C TYR A 30 3.89 -13.73 -12.55
N PHE A 31 4.57 -13.05 -13.45
CA PHE A 31 5.07 -11.70 -13.17
C PHE A 31 4.16 -10.68 -13.87
N PRO A 32 3.48 -9.80 -13.13
CA PRO A 32 2.55 -8.84 -13.74
C PRO A 32 3.28 -7.87 -14.69
N ASN A 33 2.68 -7.59 -15.85
CA ASN A 33 3.11 -6.50 -16.76
C ASN A 33 2.61 -5.15 -16.23
N GLY A 34 2.83 -4.91 -14.95
CA GLY A 34 2.33 -3.73 -14.25
C GLY A 34 3.43 -2.72 -13.93
N ILE A 35 3.35 -2.15 -12.75
CA ILE A 35 4.22 -1.07 -12.26
C ILE A 35 5.73 -1.35 -12.45
N ILE A 36 6.18 -2.59 -12.22
CA ILE A 36 7.61 -2.93 -12.29
C ILE A 36 8.13 -2.91 -13.73
N SER A 37 7.40 -3.49 -14.70
CA SER A 37 7.80 -3.49 -16.11
C SER A 37 7.75 -2.08 -16.69
N GLN A 38 6.69 -1.32 -16.42
CA GLN A 38 6.54 0.07 -16.84
C GLN A 38 7.61 0.98 -16.19
N GLY A 39 7.91 0.75 -14.91
CA GLY A 39 9.02 1.42 -14.24
C GLY A 39 10.39 1.11 -14.86
N GLY A 40 10.59 -0.12 -15.35
CA GLY A 40 11.79 -0.53 -16.07
C GLY A 40 11.92 0.16 -17.44
N GLU A 41 10.82 0.33 -18.18
CA GLU A 41 10.79 1.11 -19.42
C GLU A 41 11.09 2.59 -19.12
N ALA A 42 10.41 3.19 -18.15
CA ALA A 42 10.65 4.57 -17.75
C ALA A 42 12.08 4.81 -17.25
N ALA A 43 12.69 3.84 -16.57
CA ALA A 43 14.09 3.96 -16.14
C ALA A 43 15.06 4.09 -17.32
N LYS A 44 14.73 3.54 -18.50
CA LYS A 44 15.54 3.65 -19.72
C LYS A 44 15.21 4.93 -20.50
N ASP A 45 13.94 5.24 -20.64
CA ASP A 45 13.45 6.17 -21.65
C ASP A 45 12.93 7.50 -21.07
N ALA A 46 12.66 7.57 -19.76
CA ALA A 46 12.21 8.79 -19.09
C ALA A 46 13.40 9.74 -18.80
N TYR A 47 13.86 10.44 -19.79
CA TYR A 47 14.99 11.36 -19.67
C TYR A 47 14.66 12.68 -18.98
N PHE A 48 13.40 13.12 -19.03
CA PHE A 48 12.95 14.39 -18.44
C PHE A 48 12.50 14.22 -16.99
N ALA A 49 11.54 13.36 -16.74
CA ALA A 49 11.01 13.08 -15.40
C ALA A 49 10.51 11.64 -15.30
N ASN A 50 10.76 10.99 -14.15
CA ASN A 50 10.27 9.64 -13.89
C ASN A 50 9.27 9.65 -12.73
N GLY A 51 7.99 9.73 -13.05
CA GLY A 51 6.85 9.67 -12.14
C GLY A 51 6.30 8.27 -11.88
N THR A 52 7.10 7.22 -12.12
CA THR A 52 6.68 5.82 -11.90
C THR A 52 7.01 5.32 -10.50
N ILE A 53 8.01 5.90 -9.85
CA ILE A 53 8.66 5.35 -8.67
C ILE A 53 7.92 5.75 -7.41
N GLY A 54 7.57 4.79 -6.57
CA GLY A 54 6.96 5.01 -5.26
C GLY A 54 7.98 5.36 -4.17
N MET A 55 8.90 6.30 -4.48
CA MET A 55 9.89 6.87 -3.55
C MET A 55 9.87 8.39 -3.68
N ALA A 56 10.35 9.09 -2.64
CA ALA A 56 10.69 10.49 -2.76
C ALA A 56 12.11 10.62 -3.36
N VAL A 57 12.23 11.40 -4.43
CA VAL A 57 13.46 11.59 -5.19
C VAL A 57 13.73 13.09 -5.31
N ALA A 58 14.96 13.49 -5.20
CA ALA A 58 15.45 14.83 -5.51
C ALA A 58 16.73 14.71 -6.38
N GLU A 59 16.83 15.50 -7.43
CA GLU A 59 17.98 15.48 -8.36
C GLU A 59 18.34 14.05 -8.85
N LYS A 60 17.31 13.25 -9.20
CA LYS A 60 17.41 11.84 -9.64
C LYS A 60 17.97 10.86 -8.58
N THR A 61 18.13 11.29 -7.33
CA THR A 61 18.63 10.45 -6.24
C THR A 61 17.54 10.25 -5.18
N PRO A 62 17.33 9.02 -4.68
CA PRO A 62 16.45 8.79 -3.54
C PRO A 62 16.88 9.63 -2.33
N ILE A 63 15.90 10.25 -1.67
CA ILE A 63 16.15 11.06 -0.49
C ILE A 63 16.49 10.12 0.68
N GLU A 64 17.53 10.44 1.42
CA GLU A 64 17.98 9.71 2.60
C GLU A 64 18.02 10.62 3.81
N LEU A 65 17.51 10.14 4.95
CA LEU A 65 17.67 10.82 6.23
C LEU A 65 19.10 10.65 6.75
N ASP A 66 19.71 11.74 7.18
CA ASP A 66 21.05 11.72 7.83
C ASP A 66 21.08 10.80 9.06
N SER A 67 19.95 10.66 9.77
CA SER A 67 19.81 9.74 10.88
C SER A 67 20.04 8.27 10.52
N TYR A 68 19.83 7.87 9.26
CA TYR A 68 20.19 6.54 8.77
C TYR A 68 21.65 6.45 8.35
N LYS A 69 22.10 7.41 7.56
CA LYS A 69 23.45 7.43 6.97
C LYS A 69 24.57 7.40 8.00
N LYS A 70 24.39 8.13 9.11
CA LYS A 70 25.39 8.26 10.17
C LYS A 70 25.51 7.04 11.09
N ILE A 71 24.50 6.19 11.14
CA ILE A 71 24.46 5.04 12.08
C ILE A 71 25.17 3.81 11.54
N MET A 72 25.16 3.60 10.21
CA MET A 72 25.61 2.34 9.61
C MET A 72 27.02 1.92 9.98
N PRO A 73 28.02 2.82 10.11
CA PRO A 73 29.39 2.45 10.51
C PRO A 73 29.54 1.99 11.97
N ASP A 74 28.58 2.32 12.84
CA ASP A 74 28.70 2.14 14.29
C ASP A 74 27.98 0.89 14.82
N LEU A 75 27.41 0.06 13.93
CA LEU A 75 26.72 -1.16 14.33
C LEU A 75 27.69 -2.23 14.84
N ASN A 76 27.38 -2.80 15.99
CA ASN A 76 28.17 -3.90 16.58
C ASN A 76 27.79 -5.26 15.96
N PRO A 77 28.59 -6.35 16.19
CA PRO A 77 28.33 -7.66 15.57
C PRO A 77 26.96 -8.29 15.90
N ARG A 78 26.35 -7.95 17.04
CA ARG A 78 24.99 -8.43 17.36
C ARG A 78 23.92 -7.73 16.55
N GLU A 79 24.22 -6.51 16.07
CA GLU A 79 23.32 -5.70 15.24
C GLU A 79 23.53 -5.90 13.74
N THR A 80 24.58 -6.63 13.35
CA THR A 80 24.93 -6.87 11.94
C THR A 80 24.77 -8.32 11.52
N VAL A 81 25.40 -9.30 12.19
CA VAL A 81 25.51 -10.69 11.70
C VAL A 81 24.73 -11.72 12.50
N ALA A 82 24.26 -11.39 13.71
CA ALA A 82 23.47 -12.32 14.49
C ALA A 82 22.04 -12.44 13.98
N TYR A 83 21.42 -13.62 14.13
CA TYR A 83 19.98 -13.75 13.89
C TYR A 83 19.18 -12.98 14.93
N GLU A 84 18.16 -12.26 14.48
CA GLU A 84 17.17 -11.65 15.36
C GLU A 84 16.03 -12.64 15.68
N LYS A 85 15.19 -12.32 16.66
CA LYS A 85 14.01 -13.12 16.99
C LYS A 85 13.02 -13.12 15.81
N THR A 86 12.28 -14.21 15.63
CA THR A 86 11.27 -14.33 14.55
C THR A 86 10.26 -13.20 14.56
N ALA A 87 9.80 -12.76 15.74
CA ALA A 87 8.88 -11.62 15.86
C ALA A 87 9.57 -10.24 15.71
N GLY A 88 10.88 -10.20 15.53
CA GLY A 88 11.70 -8.99 15.48
C GLY A 88 12.26 -8.57 16.82
N ASN A 89 13.12 -7.57 16.79
CA ASN A 89 13.79 -6.97 17.95
C ASN A 89 12.75 -6.47 18.97
N PRO A 90 12.79 -6.94 20.24
CA PRO A 90 11.74 -6.60 21.21
C PRO A 90 11.67 -5.11 21.55
N GLU A 91 12.81 -4.43 21.55
CA GLU A 91 12.92 -3.01 21.86
C GLU A 91 12.33 -2.17 20.71
N LEU A 92 12.69 -2.49 19.46
CA LEU A 92 12.13 -1.83 18.29
C LEU A 92 10.61 -2.03 18.20
N ARG A 93 10.10 -3.23 18.53
CA ARG A 93 8.66 -3.52 18.58
C ARG A 93 7.93 -2.65 19.61
N LYS A 94 8.55 -2.37 20.75
CA LYS A 94 8.00 -1.45 21.77
C LYS A 94 8.00 -0.01 21.27
N ILE A 95 9.14 0.45 20.72
CA ILE A 95 9.26 1.80 20.16
C ILE A 95 8.17 2.00 19.09
N TRP A 96 7.96 1.01 18.22
CA TRP A 96 6.90 1.10 17.19
C TRP A 96 5.50 1.15 17.81
N LYS A 97 5.24 0.35 18.86
CA LYS A 97 3.96 0.40 19.59
C LYS A 97 3.71 1.79 20.19
N ASP A 98 4.73 2.37 20.80
CA ASP A 98 4.62 3.70 21.42
C ASP A 98 4.31 4.77 20.34
N LYS A 99 5.04 4.76 19.22
CA LYS A 99 4.75 5.65 18.07
C LYS A 99 3.35 5.40 17.46
N LEU A 100 2.90 4.16 17.42
CA LEU A 100 1.56 3.81 16.95
C LEU A 100 0.47 4.40 17.87
N LEU A 101 0.64 4.29 19.18
CA LEU A 101 -0.30 4.87 20.16
C LEU A 101 -0.28 6.40 20.14
N GLU A 102 0.89 7.02 20.01
CA GLU A 102 1.03 8.47 19.88
C GLU A 102 0.25 9.01 18.66
N LYS A 103 0.38 8.36 17.51
CA LYS A 103 -0.29 8.77 16.27
C LYS A 103 -1.77 8.40 16.22
N ASN A 104 -2.22 7.52 17.09
CA ASN A 104 -3.60 7.01 17.12
C ASN A 104 -4.17 7.10 18.54
N PRO A 105 -4.50 8.30 19.03
CA PRO A 105 -5.03 8.50 20.39
C PRO A 105 -6.28 7.68 20.72
N SER A 106 -7.08 7.34 19.72
CA SER A 106 -8.27 6.47 19.88
C SER A 106 -7.93 5.03 20.31
N LEU A 107 -6.64 4.63 20.25
CA LEU A 107 -6.18 3.33 20.75
C LEU A 107 -5.87 3.34 22.25
N LYS A 108 -5.93 4.50 22.91
CA LYS A 108 -5.75 4.59 24.35
C LYS A 108 -6.73 3.65 25.05
N ASP A 109 -6.22 2.85 25.96
CA ASP A 109 -6.97 1.87 26.74
C ASP A 109 -7.56 0.69 25.95
N LYS A 110 -7.28 0.58 24.63
CA LYS A 110 -7.67 -0.58 23.82
C LYS A 110 -6.59 -1.66 23.85
N GLN A 111 -7.05 -2.92 23.89
CA GLN A 111 -6.16 -4.06 23.83
C GLN A 111 -5.72 -4.31 22.38
N ILE A 112 -4.43 -4.12 22.11
CA ILE A 112 -3.79 -4.41 20.83
C ILE A 112 -2.59 -5.34 21.03
N SER A 113 -2.26 -6.15 20.02
CA SER A 113 -1.05 -6.96 20.04
C SER A 113 0.22 -6.10 20.13
N LEU A 114 1.31 -6.69 20.62
CA LEU A 114 2.63 -6.09 20.37
C LEU A 114 2.95 -6.25 18.87
N PRO A 115 3.32 -5.18 18.15
CA PRO A 115 3.62 -5.27 16.71
C PRO A 115 4.62 -6.37 16.39
N ILE A 116 4.35 -7.17 15.36
CA ILE A 116 5.24 -8.23 14.84
C ILE A 116 6.01 -7.62 13.68
N LEU A 117 7.33 -7.69 13.73
CA LEU A 117 8.17 -7.18 12.66
C LEU A 117 8.26 -8.19 11.50
N VAL A 118 8.10 -7.70 10.29
CA VAL A 118 8.08 -8.47 9.05
C VAL A 118 8.99 -7.85 7.98
N PRO A 119 9.46 -8.62 6.98
CA PRO A 119 10.36 -8.10 5.94
C PRO A 119 9.65 -7.22 4.90
N GLY A 120 9.08 -6.10 5.36
CA GLY A 120 8.33 -5.12 4.56
C GLY A 120 6.83 -5.41 4.49
N LEU A 121 6.05 -4.41 4.06
CA LEU A 121 4.59 -4.48 4.07
C LEU A 121 4.04 -5.53 3.09
N THR A 122 4.68 -5.75 1.95
CA THR A 122 4.27 -6.83 1.03
C THR A 122 4.28 -8.20 1.71
N ALA A 123 5.29 -8.47 2.55
CA ALA A 123 5.33 -9.68 3.34
C ALA A 123 4.22 -9.70 4.42
N ALA A 124 3.95 -8.55 5.06
CA ALA A 124 2.83 -8.41 5.99
C ALA A 124 1.51 -8.85 5.38
N LEU A 125 1.16 -8.27 4.22
CA LEU A 125 -0.07 -8.59 3.48
C LEU A 125 -0.11 -10.07 3.06
N SER A 126 1.03 -10.61 2.61
CA SER A 126 1.14 -12.02 2.24
C SER A 126 0.92 -12.95 3.43
N TYR A 127 1.45 -12.63 4.62
CA TYR A 127 1.23 -13.44 5.83
C TYR A 127 -0.21 -13.35 6.34
N VAL A 128 -0.86 -12.19 6.20
CA VAL A 128 -2.31 -12.10 6.49
C VAL A 128 -3.10 -12.98 5.53
N ALA A 129 -2.77 -12.95 4.24
CA ALA A 129 -3.40 -13.83 3.26
C ALA A 129 -3.09 -15.31 3.51
N ASP A 130 -1.89 -15.68 4.00
CA ASP A 130 -1.57 -17.05 4.41
C ASP A 130 -2.51 -17.60 5.47
N LEU A 131 -2.95 -16.74 6.39
CA LEU A 131 -3.78 -17.17 7.52
C LEU A 131 -5.29 -17.07 7.26
N PHE A 132 -5.72 -16.17 6.35
CA PHE A 132 -7.14 -15.79 6.26
C PHE A 132 -7.75 -15.85 4.87
N VAL A 133 -6.96 -16.09 3.81
CA VAL A 133 -7.42 -16.09 2.41
C VAL A 133 -7.17 -17.45 1.78
N ASP A 134 -8.20 -18.05 1.22
CA ASP A 134 -8.15 -19.32 0.48
C ASP A 134 -9.27 -19.35 -0.59
N GLU A 135 -9.39 -20.44 -1.32
CA GLU A 135 -10.38 -20.60 -2.40
C GLU A 135 -11.85 -20.36 -1.98
N ASN A 136 -12.18 -20.52 -0.69
CA ASN A 136 -13.51 -20.30 -0.13
C ASN A 136 -13.59 -19.00 0.68
N LYS A 137 -12.51 -18.23 0.72
CA LYS A 137 -12.38 -17.01 1.53
C LYS A 137 -11.73 -15.91 0.69
N PRO A 138 -12.51 -15.28 -0.21
CA PRO A 138 -12.02 -14.26 -1.12
C PRO A 138 -11.48 -13.04 -0.39
N LEU A 139 -10.72 -12.25 -1.14
CA LEU A 139 -10.20 -10.97 -0.71
C LEU A 139 -10.90 -9.84 -1.46
N LEU A 140 -11.41 -8.85 -0.73
CA LEU A 140 -12.03 -7.66 -1.28
C LEU A 140 -11.09 -6.46 -1.18
N ALA A 141 -10.99 -5.67 -2.23
CA ALA A 141 -10.27 -4.39 -2.25
C ALA A 141 -11.00 -3.34 -3.11
N ALA A 142 -10.47 -2.12 -3.14
CA ALA A 142 -10.97 -1.06 -4.02
C ALA A 142 -10.60 -1.31 -5.50
N ASP A 143 -11.35 -0.71 -6.43
CA ASP A 143 -10.97 -0.52 -7.83
C ASP A 143 -10.95 1.00 -8.14
N PRO A 144 -9.81 1.56 -8.58
CA PRO A 144 -8.50 0.92 -8.75
C PRO A 144 -7.76 0.66 -7.43
N CYS A 145 -6.82 -0.29 -7.43
CA CYS A 145 -5.93 -0.57 -6.29
C CYS A 145 -4.53 -1.02 -6.75
N TRP A 146 -3.68 -1.35 -5.80
CA TRP A 146 -2.38 -1.93 -6.08
C TRP A 146 -2.54 -3.35 -6.65
N ASP A 147 -1.97 -3.58 -7.82
CA ASP A 147 -2.07 -4.82 -8.60
C ASP A 147 -1.58 -6.08 -7.84
N ASN A 148 -0.69 -5.90 -6.88
CA ASN A 148 -0.14 -7.01 -6.11
C ASN A 148 -1.16 -7.67 -5.15
N TYR A 149 -2.28 -7.02 -4.85
CA TYR A 149 -3.34 -7.66 -4.06
C TYR A 149 -3.93 -8.87 -4.78
N GLU A 150 -4.19 -8.74 -6.08
CA GLU A 150 -4.64 -9.86 -6.91
C GLU A 150 -3.60 -10.98 -6.95
N LEU A 151 -2.31 -10.63 -7.11
CA LEU A 151 -1.23 -11.63 -7.11
C LEU A 151 -1.17 -12.39 -5.77
N ILE A 152 -1.33 -11.69 -4.65
CA ILE A 152 -1.36 -12.29 -3.31
C ILE A 152 -2.58 -13.20 -3.14
N ALA A 153 -3.77 -12.78 -3.55
CA ALA A 153 -5.00 -13.54 -3.40
C ALA A 153 -5.09 -14.70 -4.41
N CYS A 154 -5.05 -14.38 -5.71
CA CYS A 154 -5.32 -15.33 -6.76
C CYS A 154 -4.15 -16.27 -7.02
N ALA A 155 -2.96 -15.74 -7.33
CA ALA A 155 -1.84 -16.58 -7.72
C ALA A 155 -1.28 -17.39 -6.53
N ARG A 156 -1.10 -16.74 -5.38
CA ARG A 156 -0.52 -17.43 -4.23
C ARG A 156 -1.51 -18.31 -3.45
N ARG A 157 -2.78 -17.91 -3.33
CA ARG A 157 -3.75 -18.62 -2.46
C ARG A 157 -4.85 -19.33 -3.23
N GLY A 158 -4.99 -19.10 -4.55
CA GLY A 158 -6.08 -19.67 -5.34
C GLY A 158 -7.44 -19.08 -4.99
N ALA A 159 -7.47 -17.96 -4.31
CA ALA A 159 -8.68 -17.27 -3.89
C ALA A 159 -9.28 -16.44 -5.03
N GLU A 160 -10.58 -16.15 -4.92
CA GLU A 160 -11.19 -15.09 -5.72
C GLU A 160 -10.75 -13.72 -5.18
N PHE A 161 -10.59 -12.75 -6.09
CA PHE A 161 -10.31 -11.37 -5.76
C PHE A 161 -11.46 -10.50 -6.26
N HIS A 162 -12.12 -9.85 -5.33
CA HIS A 162 -13.28 -9.01 -5.62
C HIS A 162 -12.96 -7.54 -5.38
N GLN A 163 -13.68 -6.67 -6.08
CA GLN A 163 -13.42 -5.24 -5.99
C GLN A 163 -14.73 -4.46 -5.87
N PHE A 164 -14.69 -3.39 -5.08
CA PHE A 164 -15.71 -2.35 -5.06
C PHE A 164 -15.19 -1.11 -5.77
N LYS A 165 -16.08 -0.35 -6.41
CA LYS A 165 -15.73 0.91 -7.06
C LYS A 165 -15.31 1.94 -6.00
N CYS A 166 -14.04 2.35 -6.00
CA CYS A 166 -13.46 3.18 -4.95
C CYS A 166 -14.10 4.57 -4.86
N PHE A 167 -14.37 5.21 -5.99
CA PHE A 167 -14.84 6.60 -6.06
C PHE A 167 -16.14 6.75 -6.83
N ASP A 168 -16.95 7.69 -6.41
CA ASP A 168 -18.07 8.27 -7.15
C ASP A 168 -17.81 9.78 -7.41
N GLU A 169 -18.83 10.50 -7.83
CA GLU A 169 -18.72 11.94 -8.09
C GLU A 169 -18.49 12.80 -6.84
N LYS A 170 -18.67 12.23 -5.63
CA LYS A 170 -18.63 12.94 -4.35
C LYS A 170 -17.39 12.62 -3.52
N GLY A 171 -16.61 11.64 -3.92
CA GLY A 171 -15.44 11.17 -3.17
C GLY A 171 -15.41 9.65 -3.04
N LEU A 172 -15.22 9.12 -1.83
CA LEU A 172 -15.21 7.68 -1.57
C LEU A 172 -16.61 7.07 -1.75
N ASN A 173 -16.72 6.04 -2.58
CA ASN A 173 -17.99 5.38 -2.87
C ASN A 173 -18.39 4.40 -1.75
N LEU A 174 -18.86 4.96 -0.65
CA LEU A 174 -19.27 4.18 0.52
C LEU A 174 -20.47 3.28 0.26
N ALA A 175 -21.32 3.65 -0.69
CA ALA A 175 -22.49 2.84 -1.05
C ALA A 175 -22.08 1.52 -1.73
N ASP A 176 -21.10 1.56 -2.62
CA ASP A 176 -20.60 0.36 -3.28
C ASP A 176 -19.74 -0.49 -2.33
N LEU A 177 -18.94 0.16 -1.46
CA LEU A 177 -18.24 -0.54 -0.37
C LEU A 177 -19.21 -1.30 0.52
N GLU A 178 -20.26 -0.66 1.01
CA GLU A 178 -21.28 -1.28 1.87
C GLU A 178 -21.98 -2.44 1.19
N LYS A 179 -22.45 -2.22 -0.05
CA LYS A 179 -23.13 -3.22 -0.85
C LYS A 179 -22.24 -4.46 -1.04
N THR A 180 -21.00 -4.26 -1.53
CA THR A 180 -20.10 -5.37 -1.85
C THR A 180 -19.69 -6.13 -0.60
N MET A 181 -19.39 -5.44 0.50
CA MET A 181 -19.08 -6.10 1.78
C MET A 181 -20.26 -6.93 2.30
N LYS A 182 -21.52 -6.46 2.16
CA LYS A 182 -22.72 -7.22 2.56
C LYS A 182 -22.92 -8.45 1.68
N GLU A 183 -22.77 -8.31 0.36
CA GLU A 183 -22.87 -9.43 -0.59
C GLU A 183 -21.84 -10.53 -0.27
N GLU A 184 -20.59 -10.14 0.00
CA GLU A 184 -19.54 -11.05 0.44
C GLU A 184 -19.88 -11.75 1.76
N ALA A 185 -20.30 -10.98 2.76
CA ALA A 185 -20.64 -11.49 4.06
C ALA A 185 -21.84 -12.48 4.01
N GLU A 186 -22.82 -12.21 3.16
CA GLU A 186 -23.94 -13.13 2.94
C GLU A 186 -23.52 -14.41 2.22
N LYS A 187 -22.73 -14.28 1.15
CA LYS A 187 -22.32 -15.43 0.35
C LYS A 187 -21.37 -16.38 1.09
N TYR A 188 -20.40 -15.82 1.83
CA TYR A 188 -19.32 -16.60 2.44
C TYR A 188 -19.40 -16.67 3.99
N GLY A 189 -20.41 -16.08 4.61
CA GLY A 189 -20.54 -15.98 6.07
C GLY A 189 -19.57 -15.01 6.72
N SER A 190 -18.64 -14.44 5.94
CA SER A 190 -17.59 -13.52 6.41
C SER A 190 -17.03 -12.70 5.26
N VAL A 191 -16.47 -11.52 5.54
CA VAL A 191 -15.80 -10.68 4.56
C VAL A 191 -14.38 -10.35 5.01
N ARG A 192 -13.45 -10.25 4.04
CA ARG A 192 -12.06 -9.83 4.23
C ARG A 192 -11.79 -8.68 3.29
N VAL A 193 -11.66 -7.49 3.86
CA VAL A 193 -11.44 -6.27 3.08
C VAL A 193 -10.09 -5.65 3.38
N ILE A 194 -9.36 -5.28 2.32
CA ILE A 194 -8.20 -4.39 2.42
C ILE A 194 -8.67 -2.96 2.18
N LEU A 195 -8.38 -2.09 3.13
CA LEU A 195 -8.58 -0.66 3.04
C LEU A 195 -7.20 0.02 3.12
N ASN A 196 -6.77 0.60 2.00
CA ASN A 196 -5.46 1.21 1.85
C ASN A 196 -5.59 2.73 1.84
N PHE A 197 -5.08 3.40 2.88
CA PHE A 197 -5.11 4.85 3.01
C PHE A 197 -3.83 5.40 3.67
N PRO A 198 -3.19 6.40 3.06
CA PRO A 198 -3.41 6.97 1.72
C PRO A 198 -3.39 5.92 0.62
N GLN A 199 -4.34 6.01 -0.30
CA GLN A 199 -4.58 5.00 -1.32
C GLN A 199 -3.53 5.02 -2.43
N ASN A 200 -3.07 3.86 -2.85
CA ASN A 200 -2.38 3.64 -4.11
C ASN A 200 -3.38 3.02 -5.12
N PRO A 201 -3.75 3.68 -6.24
CA PRO A 201 -2.96 4.69 -6.96
C PRO A 201 -3.39 6.16 -6.78
N SER A 202 -4.52 6.46 -6.15
CA SER A 202 -5.12 7.80 -6.22
C SER A 202 -4.42 8.84 -5.34
N GLY A 203 -3.86 8.44 -4.19
CA GLY A 203 -3.37 9.39 -3.18
C GLY A 203 -4.50 9.96 -2.31
N TYR A 204 -5.56 9.19 -2.08
CA TYR A 204 -6.69 9.61 -1.28
C TYR A 204 -6.66 9.01 0.13
N SER A 205 -6.98 9.83 1.12
CA SER A 205 -7.29 9.41 2.50
C SER A 205 -8.70 9.87 2.87
N PRO A 206 -9.46 9.06 3.63
CA PRO A 206 -10.82 9.39 3.99
C PRO A 206 -10.87 10.58 4.96
N THR A 207 -11.93 11.35 4.82
CA THR A 207 -12.28 12.42 5.76
C THR A 207 -12.77 11.82 7.10
N LYS A 208 -12.82 12.67 8.13
CA LYS A 208 -13.35 12.27 9.45
C LYS A 208 -14.77 11.69 9.37
N ASP A 209 -15.63 12.26 8.52
CA ASP A 209 -17.00 11.78 8.29
C ASP A 209 -17.04 10.43 7.56
N GLU A 210 -16.19 10.24 6.55
CA GLU A 210 -16.09 8.97 5.83
C GLU A 210 -15.59 7.84 6.74
N VAL A 211 -14.62 8.11 7.62
CA VAL A 211 -14.15 7.11 8.60
C VAL A 211 -15.27 6.67 9.53
N GLN A 212 -16.11 7.59 10.00
CA GLN A 212 -17.27 7.23 10.81
C GLN A 212 -18.26 6.34 10.05
N LYS A 213 -18.51 6.64 8.78
CA LYS A 213 -19.39 5.85 7.91
C LYS A 213 -18.82 4.46 7.63
N ILE A 214 -17.51 4.37 7.31
CA ILE A 214 -16.83 3.07 7.15
C ILE A 214 -16.94 2.25 8.43
N THR A 215 -16.68 2.88 9.58
CA THR A 215 -16.80 2.23 10.90
C THR A 215 -18.22 1.69 11.14
N LYS A 216 -19.24 2.48 10.76
CA LYS A 216 -20.64 2.04 10.86
C LYS A 216 -20.95 0.85 9.94
N ILE A 217 -20.49 0.88 8.68
CA ILE A 217 -20.68 -0.24 7.73
C ILE A 217 -20.11 -1.54 8.30
N VAL A 218 -18.88 -1.51 8.79
CA VAL A 218 -18.22 -2.67 9.40
C VAL A 218 -18.99 -3.15 10.62
N LYS A 219 -19.44 -2.23 11.47
CA LYS A 219 -20.21 -2.55 12.68
C LYS A 219 -21.55 -3.20 12.35
N ASP A 220 -22.32 -2.64 11.41
CA ASP A 220 -23.63 -3.16 11.02
C ASP A 220 -23.53 -4.61 10.48
N ILE A 221 -22.48 -4.90 9.68
CA ILE A 221 -22.22 -6.26 9.19
C ILE A 221 -21.87 -7.21 10.36
N ALA A 222 -21.02 -6.78 11.28
CA ALA A 222 -20.64 -7.57 12.43
C ALA A 222 -21.82 -7.83 13.38
N GLU A 223 -22.70 -6.85 13.59
CA GLU A 223 -23.93 -6.98 14.39
C GLU A 223 -24.95 -7.92 13.74
N SER A 224 -24.91 -8.11 12.41
CA SER A 224 -25.73 -9.13 11.73
C SER A 224 -25.22 -10.58 11.94
N GLY A 225 -24.18 -10.77 12.76
CA GLY A 225 -23.59 -12.08 13.08
C GLY A 225 -22.54 -12.56 12.10
N LYS A 226 -22.13 -11.73 11.13
CA LYS A 226 -21.07 -12.06 10.15
C LYS A 226 -19.69 -11.66 10.67
N GLN A 227 -18.65 -12.43 10.32
CA GLN A 227 -17.27 -12.10 10.68
C GLN A 227 -16.67 -11.14 9.66
N VAL A 228 -15.98 -10.12 10.16
CA VAL A 228 -15.33 -9.11 9.33
C VAL A 228 -13.83 -9.03 9.66
N LEU A 229 -12.97 -9.26 8.67
CA LEU A 229 -11.56 -8.91 8.76
C LEU A 229 -11.34 -7.61 8.01
N VAL A 230 -10.85 -6.59 8.72
CA VAL A 230 -10.43 -5.32 8.14
C VAL A 230 -8.91 -5.26 8.19
N LEU A 231 -8.27 -5.30 7.02
CA LEU A 231 -6.85 -5.11 6.86
C LEU A 231 -6.58 -3.67 6.43
N SER A 232 -6.09 -2.85 7.37
CA SER A 232 -5.59 -1.50 7.08
C SER A 232 -4.19 -1.62 6.48
N ASP A 233 -4.08 -1.43 5.16
CA ASP A 233 -2.79 -1.27 4.49
C ASP A 233 -2.37 0.19 4.60
N ASP A 234 -1.61 0.49 5.63
CA ASP A 234 -1.16 1.82 6.00
C ASP A 234 0.24 2.13 5.45
N ALA A 235 0.53 1.65 4.23
CA ALA A 235 1.83 1.85 3.59
C ALA A 235 2.26 3.32 3.50
N TYR A 236 1.32 4.24 3.36
CA TYR A 236 1.55 5.69 3.21
C TYR A 236 1.01 6.48 4.41
N PHE A 237 0.70 5.82 5.52
CA PHE A 237 0.14 6.42 6.72
C PHE A 237 0.92 7.65 7.17
N GLY A 238 0.20 8.69 7.59
CA GLY A 238 0.78 9.94 8.09
C GLY A 238 1.19 10.95 7.00
N LEU A 239 1.05 10.63 5.71
CA LEU A 239 1.34 11.54 4.59
C LEU A 239 0.09 12.30 4.12
N ASN A 240 -0.54 13.04 5.04
CA ASN A 240 -1.74 13.82 4.79
C ASN A 240 -1.39 15.29 4.50
N TYR A 241 -2.10 15.92 3.58
CA TYR A 241 -1.84 17.31 3.13
C TYR A 241 -3.02 18.25 3.31
N GLU A 242 -4.21 17.76 3.67
CA GLU A 242 -5.43 18.55 3.91
C GLU A 242 -5.97 18.35 5.33
N ASP A 243 -6.66 19.34 5.89
CA ASP A 243 -7.06 19.39 7.31
C ASP A 243 -8.32 18.56 7.66
N ASP A 244 -9.15 18.24 6.68
CA ASP A 244 -10.38 17.48 6.86
C ASP A 244 -10.16 15.96 6.90
N ILE A 245 -8.96 15.51 6.55
CA ILE A 245 -8.56 14.10 6.61
C ILE A 245 -8.57 13.61 8.06
N GLU A 246 -9.01 12.36 8.26
CA GLU A 246 -8.81 11.69 9.55
C GLU A 246 -7.31 11.36 9.73
N PRO A 247 -6.64 11.94 10.74
CA PRO A 247 -5.20 11.73 10.92
C PRO A 247 -4.84 10.36 11.49
N GLN A 248 -5.80 9.65 12.11
CA GLN A 248 -5.59 8.33 12.66
C GLN A 248 -5.87 7.24 11.63
N SER A 249 -5.22 6.10 11.82
CA SER A 249 -5.48 4.89 11.03
C SER A 249 -6.91 4.36 11.26
N LEU A 250 -7.54 3.83 10.23
CA LEU A 250 -8.80 3.07 10.36
C LEU A 250 -8.70 1.96 11.40
N PHE A 251 -7.53 1.34 11.55
CA PHE A 251 -7.27 0.34 12.58
C PHE A 251 -7.68 0.84 13.98
N ALA A 252 -7.45 2.11 14.27
CA ALA A 252 -7.77 2.67 15.59
C ALA A 252 -9.27 2.65 15.91
N TYR A 253 -10.12 2.74 14.90
CA TYR A 253 -11.57 2.69 15.02
C TYR A 253 -12.12 1.26 14.99
N MET A 254 -11.38 0.31 14.40
CA MET A 254 -11.77 -1.09 14.28
C MET A 254 -11.30 -1.95 15.45
N ALA A 255 -10.28 -1.53 16.19
CA ALA A 255 -9.54 -2.35 17.17
C ALA A 255 -10.41 -2.99 18.27
N ASP A 256 -11.46 -2.32 18.71
CA ASP A 256 -12.42 -2.81 19.72
C ASP A 256 -13.88 -2.62 19.31
N LEU A 257 -14.14 -2.56 18.00
CA LEU A 257 -15.44 -2.20 17.45
C LEU A 257 -16.52 -3.23 17.80
N HIS A 258 -16.26 -4.50 17.53
CA HIS A 258 -17.18 -5.60 17.77
C HIS A 258 -16.42 -6.93 17.92
N GLU A 259 -16.99 -7.92 18.63
CA GLU A 259 -16.36 -9.24 18.82
C GLU A 259 -16.20 -10.02 17.50
N ASN A 260 -17.05 -9.77 16.50
CA ASN A 260 -16.98 -10.35 15.16
C ASN A 260 -16.03 -9.58 14.20
N VAL A 261 -15.30 -8.58 14.69
CA VAL A 261 -14.34 -7.80 13.88
C VAL A 261 -12.92 -8.14 14.28
N LEU A 262 -12.12 -8.61 13.33
CA LEU A 262 -10.67 -8.71 13.44
C LEU A 262 -10.06 -7.54 12.66
N ALA A 263 -9.47 -6.61 13.39
CA ALA A 263 -8.70 -5.52 12.81
C ALA A 263 -7.23 -5.90 12.72
N ILE A 264 -6.62 -5.70 11.53
CA ILE A 264 -5.18 -5.89 11.31
C ILE A 264 -4.64 -4.63 10.65
N LYS A 265 -3.52 -4.14 11.17
CA LYS A 265 -2.76 -3.02 10.60
C LYS A 265 -1.44 -3.53 10.05
N ALA A 266 -1.20 -3.28 8.78
CA ALA A 266 0.10 -3.44 8.14
C ALA A 266 0.69 -2.05 7.90
N ASP A 267 1.77 -1.72 8.60
CA ASP A 267 2.44 -0.42 8.48
C ASP A 267 3.97 -0.55 8.59
N GLY A 268 4.67 0.56 8.50
CA GLY A 268 6.12 0.55 8.66
C GLY A 268 6.79 1.84 8.20
N PRO A 269 8.08 1.97 8.48
CA PRO A 269 8.87 3.17 8.17
C PRO A 269 9.13 3.35 6.66
N THR A 270 8.66 2.43 5.82
CA THR A 270 8.99 2.37 4.39
C THR A 270 8.77 3.68 3.65
N LYS A 271 7.62 4.34 3.84
CA LYS A 271 7.27 5.59 3.15
C LYS A 271 7.27 6.78 4.10
N GLU A 272 6.68 6.60 5.28
CA GLU A 272 6.55 7.65 6.29
C GLU A 272 7.89 8.15 6.81
N ASP A 273 8.87 7.22 6.95
CA ASP A 273 10.22 7.51 7.43
C ASP A 273 11.28 7.33 6.34
N PHE A 274 10.89 7.31 5.05
CA PHE A 274 11.80 7.28 3.89
C PHE A 274 12.80 6.10 3.90
N ALA A 275 12.35 4.92 4.36
CA ALA A 275 13.19 3.74 4.62
C ALA A 275 12.89 2.57 3.66
N TRP A 276 12.68 2.85 2.37
CA TRP A 276 12.19 1.88 1.38
C TRP A 276 13.05 0.62 1.27
N GLY A 277 14.36 0.76 1.28
CA GLY A 277 15.35 -0.31 1.10
C GLY A 277 15.55 -1.19 2.32
N PHE A 278 15.22 -0.75 3.52
CA PHE A 278 15.43 -1.51 4.75
C PHE A 278 14.47 -2.70 4.91
N ARG A 279 13.41 -2.76 4.11
CA ARG A 279 12.45 -3.88 4.13
C ARG A 279 11.96 -4.21 5.53
N THR A 280 11.53 -3.21 6.25
CA THR A 280 10.96 -3.35 7.59
C THR A 280 9.50 -2.93 7.57
N GLY A 281 8.65 -3.78 8.09
CA GLY A 281 7.23 -3.52 8.29
C GLY A 281 6.76 -4.14 9.60
N PHE A 282 5.55 -3.83 9.99
CA PHE A 282 4.93 -4.32 11.21
C PHE A 282 3.51 -4.80 10.95
N LEU A 283 3.12 -5.86 11.67
CA LEU A 283 1.75 -6.31 11.80
C LEU A 283 1.28 -6.09 13.23
N THR A 284 0.19 -5.37 13.38
CA THR A 284 -0.52 -5.19 14.66
C THR A 284 -1.96 -5.64 14.47
N PHE A 285 -2.54 -6.33 15.43
CA PHE A 285 -3.92 -6.78 15.35
C PHE A 285 -4.66 -6.61 16.66
N ALA A 286 -5.96 -6.52 16.56
CA ALA A 286 -6.88 -6.36 17.69
C ALA A 286 -8.28 -6.88 17.34
N SER A 287 -9.01 -7.26 18.37
CA SER A 287 -10.44 -7.51 18.32
C SER A 287 -11.02 -7.39 19.72
N LYS A 288 -12.21 -6.85 19.85
CA LYS A 288 -12.94 -6.75 21.13
C LYS A 288 -13.19 -8.11 21.79
N GLY A 289 -13.36 -9.15 20.97
CA GLY A 289 -13.68 -10.51 21.44
C GLY A 289 -12.45 -11.34 21.87
N LEU A 290 -11.22 -10.86 21.69
CA LEU A 290 -10.03 -11.64 21.99
C LEU A 290 -9.50 -11.38 23.41
N ASN A 291 -9.25 -12.45 24.16
CA ASN A 291 -8.46 -12.38 25.39
C ASN A 291 -6.95 -12.46 25.08
N GLN A 292 -6.09 -12.25 26.11
CA GLN A 292 -4.64 -12.24 25.94
C GLN A 292 -4.09 -13.56 25.37
N ALA A 293 -4.58 -14.70 25.83
CA ALA A 293 -4.13 -16.01 25.33
C ALA A 293 -4.45 -16.21 23.83
N GLN A 294 -5.59 -15.69 23.36
CA GLN A 294 -5.96 -15.73 21.95
C GLN A 294 -5.10 -14.77 21.10
N ILE A 295 -4.78 -13.58 21.63
CA ILE A 295 -3.85 -12.65 21.01
C ILE A 295 -2.47 -13.31 20.87
N ASP A 296 -1.97 -13.94 21.94
CA ASP A 296 -0.67 -14.64 21.93
C ASP A 296 -0.68 -15.81 20.93
N ALA A 297 -1.76 -16.57 20.86
CA ALA A 297 -1.92 -17.66 19.90
C ALA A 297 -1.89 -17.16 18.44
N LEU A 298 -2.61 -16.07 18.12
CA LEU A 298 -2.57 -15.47 16.79
C LEU A 298 -1.19 -14.91 16.46
N GLN A 299 -0.50 -14.30 17.44
CA GLN A 299 0.89 -13.89 17.27
C GLN A 299 1.80 -15.08 16.90
N VAL A 300 1.63 -16.23 17.54
CA VAL A 300 2.37 -17.45 17.20
C VAL A 300 2.06 -17.93 15.78
N LYS A 301 0.81 -17.83 15.30
CA LYS A 301 0.44 -18.15 13.91
C LYS A 301 1.20 -17.28 12.91
N PHE A 302 1.23 -15.95 13.10
CA PHE A 302 2.02 -15.06 12.28
C PHE A 302 3.52 -15.37 12.34
N MET A 303 4.04 -15.62 13.54
CA MET A 303 5.44 -16.02 13.71
C MET A 303 5.76 -17.33 12.97
N SER A 304 4.81 -18.27 12.90
CA SER A 304 4.99 -19.52 12.15
C SER A 304 5.08 -19.27 10.64
N ALA A 305 4.27 -18.35 10.09
CA ALA A 305 4.36 -17.94 8.69
C ALA A 305 5.72 -17.27 8.37
N ILE A 306 6.20 -16.39 9.27
CA ILE A 306 7.53 -15.77 9.14
C ILE A 306 8.62 -16.84 9.23
N ARG A 307 8.55 -17.76 10.21
CA ARG A 307 9.55 -18.81 10.43
C ARG A 307 9.68 -19.74 9.24
N SER A 308 8.57 -20.10 8.60
CA SER A 308 8.56 -21.01 7.45
C SER A 308 8.93 -20.35 6.12
N SER A 309 9.07 -19.00 6.08
CA SER A 309 9.45 -18.27 4.87
C SER A 309 10.87 -17.69 4.93
N VAL A 310 11.17 -16.87 5.94
CA VAL A 310 12.45 -16.12 6.05
C VAL A 310 13.16 -16.30 7.39
N SER A 311 12.60 -17.08 8.30
CA SER A 311 13.05 -17.28 9.69
C SER A 311 12.96 -16.04 10.58
N CYS A 312 13.51 -14.92 10.18
CA CYS A 312 13.46 -13.60 10.81
C CYS A 312 13.77 -12.51 9.78
N SER A 313 13.41 -11.28 10.08
CA SER A 313 13.78 -10.12 9.24
C SER A 313 15.24 -9.71 9.47
N SER A 314 15.79 -8.93 8.53
CA SER A 314 17.18 -8.45 8.54
C SER A 314 17.54 -7.74 9.86
N THR A 315 18.55 -8.23 10.55
CA THR A 315 19.05 -7.65 11.80
C THR A 315 19.64 -6.25 11.62
N PRO A 316 20.50 -5.99 10.61
CA PRO A 316 21.02 -4.65 10.38
C PRO A 316 19.93 -3.61 10.12
N SER A 317 18.92 -3.97 9.34
CA SER A 317 17.79 -3.07 9.03
C SER A 317 17.04 -2.68 10.30
N GLN A 318 16.78 -3.64 11.18
CA GLN A 318 16.12 -3.40 12.46
C GLN A 318 16.95 -2.51 13.37
N ALA A 319 18.27 -2.75 13.44
CA ALA A 319 19.20 -1.97 14.25
C ALA A 319 19.26 -0.51 13.77
N ILE A 320 19.41 -0.28 12.46
CA ILE A 320 19.46 1.07 11.88
C ILE A 320 18.18 1.84 12.21
N ILE A 321 17.01 1.23 11.98
CA ILE A 321 15.72 1.87 12.26
C ILE A 321 15.55 2.14 13.76
N LYS A 322 15.95 1.21 14.63
CA LYS A 322 15.91 1.40 16.08
C LYS A 322 16.74 2.62 16.51
N HIS A 323 17.99 2.68 16.08
CA HIS A 323 18.88 3.80 16.41
C HIS A 323 18.38 5.12 15.83
N ALA A 324 17.83 5.10 14.59
CA ALA A 324 17.26 6.28 13.99
C ALA A 324 16.06 6.82 14.80
N PHE A 325 15.17 5.97 15.26
CA PHE A 325 14.03 6.38 16.11
C PHE A 325 14.42 6.87 17.50
N MET A 326 15.60 6.49 17.97
CA MET A 326 16.18 7.01 19.22
C MET A 326 16.97 8.32 19.01
N ASN A 327 17.23 8.71 17.77
CA ASN A 327 17.91 9.94 17.45
C ASN A 327 16.94 11.13 17.61
N PRO A 328 17.25 12.15 18.44
CA PRO A 328 16.36 13.28 18.68
C PRO A 328 16.10 14.15 17.42
N ASP A 329 16.98 14.10 16.43
CA ASP A 329 16.83 14.86 15.19
C ASP A 329 15.96 14.16 14.15
N HIS A 330 15.61 12.88 14.35
CA HIS A 330 14.90 12.07 13.35
C HIS A 330 13.56 12.69 12.93
N ASP A 331 12.73 13.06 13.90
CA ASP A 331 11.40 13.61 13.62
C ASP A 331 11.48 15.00 12.98
N THR A 332 12.53 15.78 13.30
CA THR A 332 12.80 17.08 12.64
C THR A 332 13.19 16.90 11.18
N GLN A 333 14.11 15.99 10.88
CA GLN A 333 14.51 15.66 9.50
C GLN A 333 13.32 15.15 8.68
N LYS A 334 12.53 14.26 9.26
CA LYS A 334 11.31 13.74 8.64
C LYS A 334 10.31 14.84 8.33
N ALA A 335 10.11 15.79 9.26
CA ALA A 335 9.20 16.92 9.06
C ALA A 335 9.64 17.81 7.88
N GLU A 336 10.92 18.07 7.70
CA GLU A 336 11.42 18.84 6.55
C GLU A 336 11.14 18.14 5.22
N LEU A 337 11.36 16.84 5.12
CA LEU A 337 11.04 16.07 3.91
C LEU A 337 9.53 16.03 3.64
N ARG A 338 8.69 15.96 4.67
CA ARG A 338 7.23 16.06 4.52
C ARG A 338 6.79 17.41 3.99
N LYS A 339 7.42 18.51 4.41
CA LYS A 339 7.16 19.85 3.85
C LYS A 339 7.48 19.91 2.36
N MET A 340 8.57 19.30 1.91
CA MET A 340 8.90 19.20 0.49
C MET A 340 7.81 18.44 -0.29
N LEU A 341 7.36 17.29 0.21
CA LEU A 341 6.28 16.54 -0.42
C LEU A 341 4.96 17.32 -0.45
N HIS A 342 4.66 18.08 0.60
CA HIS A 342 3.48 18.95 0.64
C HIS A 342 3.54 20.04 -0.44
N ARG A 343 4.70 20.71 -0.62
CA ARG A 343 4.85 21.70 -1.72
C ARG A 343 4.64 21.07 -3.10
N ARG A 344 5.14 19.83 -3.32
CA ARG A 344 4.88 19.10 -4.57
C ARG A 344 3.39 18.79 -4.76
N TYR A 345 2.71 18.37 -3.70
CA TYR A 345 1.26 18.20 -3.69
C TYR A 345 0.53 19.49 -4.06
N ASP A 346 0.89 20.62 -3.46
CA ASP A 346 0.28 21.93 -3.71
C ASP A 346 0.41 22.36 -5.18
N LEU A 347 1.58 22.12 -5.78
CA LEU A 347 1.81 22.40 -7.21
C LEU A 347 0.90 21.54 -8.10
N VAL A 348 0.78 20.26 -7.82
CA VAL A 348 -0.11 19.34 -8.55
C VAL A 348 -1.57 19.78 -8.38
N ARG A 349 -2.00 20.05 -7.13
CA ARG A 349 -3.37 20.48 -6.81
C ARG A 349 -3.71 21.78 -7.53
N LYS A 350 -2.80 22.75 -7.50
CA LYS A 350 -2.96 24.02 -8.23
C LYS A 350 -3.14 23.78 -9.73
N PHE A 351 -2.30 22.94 -10.31
CA PHE A 351 -2.36 22.61 -11.75
C PHE A 351 -3.72 22.02 -12.12
N VAL A 352 -4.16 20.95 -11.48
CA VAL A 352 -5.41 20.25 -11.84
C VAL A 352 -6.67 21.09 -11.56
N ASN A 353 -6.60 22.03 -10.61
CA ASN A 353 -7.70 22.95 -10.31
C ASN A 353 -7.82 24.10 -11.34
N THR A 354 -6.75 24.41 -12.07
CA THR A 354 -6.72 25.51 -13.05
C THR A 354 -6.75 25.03 -14.51
N HIS A 355 -6.57 23.73 -14.75
CA HIS A 355 -6.57 23.13 -16.09
C HIS A 355 -7.67 22.08 -16.20
N THR A 356 -8.38 22.09 -17.30
CA THR A 356 -9.43 21.11 -17.61
C THR A 356 -9.06 20.29 -18.83
N SER A 357 -9.52 19.06 -18.89
CA SER A 357 -9.35 18.17 -20.05
C SER A 357 -10.66 17.44 -20.33
N SER A 358 -10.90 17.17 -21.61
CA SER A 358 -12.01 16.32 -22.04
C SER A 358 -11.68 14.82 -21.95
N VAL A 359 -10.42 14.50 -21.68
CA VAL A 359 -9.87 13.15 -21.65
C VAL A 359 -9.47 12.74 -20.23
N LEU A 360 -8.89 13.66 -19.45
CA LEU A 360 -8.35 13.39 -18.12
C LEU A 360 -9.23 14.00 -17.02
N THR A 361 -9.71 13.17 -16.13
CA THR A 361 -10.39 13.63 -14.91
C THR A 361 -9.54 13.20 -13.70
N PRO A 362 -9.04 14.13 -12.87
CA PRO A 362 -8.34 13.74 -11.66
C PRO A 362 -9.24 12.92 -10.75
N LEU A 363 -8.76 11.75 -10.30
CA LEU A 363 -9.39 11.04 -9.20
C LEU A 363 -9.21 11.84 -7.90
N PRO A 364 -10.07 11.67 -6.89
CA PRO A 364 -9.87 12.29 -5.59
C PRO A 364 -8.48 11.97 -5.02
N PHE A 365 -7.75 12.98 -4.56
CA PHE A 365 -6.44 12.85 -3.93
C PHE A 365 -6.22 14.00 -2.93
N ASN A 366 -5.61 13.72 -1.80
CA ASN A 366 -5.38 14.68 -0.70
C ASN A 366 -4.16 14.29 0.16
N SER A 367 -3.45 13.22 -0.24
CA SER A 367 -2.43 12.58 0.61
C SER A 367 -1.47 11.71 -0.20
N GLY A 368 -0.49 11.10 0.46
CA GLY A 368 0.40 10.09 -0.11
C GLY A 368 1.45 10.61 -1.09
N TYR A 369 1.84 9.79 -2.04
CA TYR A 369 2.89 10.06 -3.04
C TYR A 369 2.35 10.26 -4.45
N PHE A 370 1.07 9.96 -4.67
CA PHE A 370 0.48 9.80 -6.00
C PHE A 370 -0.72 10.69 -6.20
N MET A 371 -1.00 10.94 -7.47
CA MET A 371 -2.34 11.25 -7.97
C MET A 371 -2.62 10.37 -9.19
N ALA A 372 -3.88 10.18 -9.50
CA ALA A 372 -4.28 9.42 -10.68
C ALA A 372 -5.38 10.12 -11.46
N PHE A 373 -5.44 9.81 -12.75
CA PHE A 373 -6.50 10.27 -13.65
C PHE A 373 -7.42 9.12 -14.05
N ASP A 374 -8.73 9.38 -14.09
CA ASP A 374 -9.66 8.63 -14.91
C ASP A 374 -9.49 9.09 -16.35
N VAL A 375 -9.07 8.18 -17.23
CA VAL A 375 -8.77 8.43 -18.66
C VAL A 375 -9.99 8.06 -19.48
N LYS A 376 -10.52 9.03 -20.26
CA LYS A 376 -11.70 8.88 -21.10
C LYS A 376 -11.33 8.94 -22.57
N LYS A 377 -12.08 8.23 -23.41
CA LYS A 377 -11.98 8.27 -24.89
C LYS A 377 -10.72 7.64 -25.48
N ILE A 378 -9.64 7.45 -24.73
CA ILE A 378 -8.40 6.82 -25.17
C ILE A 378 -7.99 5.74 -24.17
N ASP A 379 -7.07 4.89 -24.54
CA ASP A 379 -6.47 3.90 -23.63
C ASP A 379 -5.34 4.52 -22.82
N ALA A 380 -5.29 4.21 -21.52
CA ALA A 380 -4.28 4.77 -20.62
C ALA A 380 -2.86 4.27 -20.93
N GLU A 381 -2.72 3.05 -21.49
CA GLU A 381 -1.42 2.51 -21.90
C GLU A 381 -0.89 3.21 -23.15
N ASP A 382 -1.77 3.53 -24.10
CA ASP A 382 -1.38 4.26 -25.29
C ASP A 382 -0.95 5.70 -24.94
N LEU A 383 -1.68 6.35 -24.00
CA LEU A 383 -1.28 7.65 -23.48
C LEU A 383 0.06 7.57 -22.77
N ARG A 384 0.26 6.58 -21.88
CA ARG A 384 1.52 6.36 -21.16
C ARG A 384 2.71 6.24 -22.13
N LYS A 385 2.58 5.40 -23.14
CA LYS A 385 3.62 5.16 -24.14
C LYS A 385 3.95 6.43 -24.93
N ARG A 386 2.93 7.17 -25.34
CA ARG A 386 3.10 8.39 -26.13
C ARG A 386 3.76 9.51 -25.29
N VAL A 387 3.35 9.67 -24.04
CA VAL A 387 3.98 10.62 -23.09
C VAL A 387 5.46 10.28 -22.88
N LEU A 388 5.78 9.01 -22.73
CA LEU A 388 7.18 8.57 -22.60
C LEU A 388 7.99 8.84 -23.87
N ALA A 389 7.46 8.48 -25.03
CA ALA A 389 8.14 8.61 -26.32
C ALA A 389 8.37 10.09 -26.73
N GLU A 390 7.35 10.95 -26.58
CA GLU A 390 7.41 12.33 -27.07
C GLU A 390 8.06 13.30 -26.08
N LYS A 391 7.94 13.03 -24.77
CA LYS A 391 8.39 13.96 -23.71
C LYS A 391 9.40 13.38 -22.74
N GLY A 392 9.68 12.08 -22.81
CA GLY A 392 10.58 11.42 -21.86
C GLY A 392 10.02 11.44 -20.42
N ILE A 393 8.70 11.43 -20.26
CA ILE A 393 8.01 11.45 -18.97
C ILE A 393 7.47 10.05 -18.67
N GLY A 394 7.96 9.44 -17.59
CA GLY A 394 7.50 8.14 -17.13
C GLY A 394 6.29 8.28 -16.19
N VAL A 395 5.19 7.63 -16.52
CA VAL A 395 3.98 7.48 -15.68
C VAL A 395 3.54 6.03 -15.69
N ILE A 396 2.57 5.65 -14.88
CA ILE A 396 2.09 4.25 -14.77
C ILE A 396 0.63 4.15 -15.19
N GLN A 397 0.36 3.20 -16.08
CA GLN A 397 -0.99 2.71 -16.34
C GLN A 397 -1.33 1.64 -15.28
N ILE A 398 -2.43 1.83 -14.56
CA ILE A 398 -2.94 0.87 -13.57
C ILE A 398 -3.92 -0.12 -14.23
N ASN A 399 -4.84 0.40 -15.00
CA ASN A 399 -5.79 -0.33 -15.83
C ASN A 399 -6.09 0.51 -17.09
N PRO A 400 -6.84 0.03 -18.10
CA PRO A 400 -7.09 0.78 -19.33
C PRO A 400 -7.64 2.20 -19.17
N LYS A 401 -8.20 2.51 -17.99
CA LYS A 401 -8.83 3.81 -17.69
C LYS A 401 -8.12 4.60 -16.61
N THR A 402 -7.02 4.11 -16.03
CA THR A 402 -6.37 4.78 -14.89
C THR A 402 -4.90 5.00 -15.15
N LEU A 403 -4.49 6.27 -15.18
CA LEU A 403 -3.09 6.70 -15.28
C LEU A 403 -2.63 7.31 -13.97
N ARG A 404 -1.55 6.79 -13.36
CA ARG A 404 -0.97 7.26 -12.11
C ARG A 404 0.30 8.06 -12.32
N VAL A 405 0.43 9.17 -11.60
CA VAL A 405 1.64 10.00 -11.54
C VAL A 405 2.18 10.03 -10.11
N ALA A 406 3.44 9.64 -9.90
CA ALA A 406 4.12 9.75 -8.63
C ALA A 406 4.79 11.12 -8.50
N PHE A 407 4.08 12.11 -8.00
CA PHE A 407 4.62 13.47 -7.81
C PHE A 407 5.75 13.50 -6.76
N SER A 408 5.82 12.53 -5.88
CA SER A 408 6.90 12.37 -4.91
C SER A 408 8.30 12.21 -5.55
N SER A 409 8.36 11.74 -6.79
CA SER A 409 9.60 11.49 -7.53
C SER A 409 9.89 12.53 -8.64
N ILE A 410 9.12 13.63 -8.68
CA ILE A 410 9.28 14.72 -9.65
C ILE A 410 9.78 15.95 -8.90
N ASP A 411 10.84 16.57 -9.37
CA ASP A 411 11.37 17.81 -8.80
C ASP A 411 10.34 18.95 -8.93
N GLU A 412 10.27 19.84 -7.94
CA GLU A 412 9.24 20.88 -7.84
C GLU A 412 9.12 21.73 -9.11
N GLU A 413 10.26 22.12 -9.68
CA GLU A 413 10.34 22.96 -10.90
C GLU A 413 9.83 22.27 -12.17
N LYS A 414 9.70 20.95 -12.17
CA LYS A 414 9.24 20.18 -13.34
C LYS A 414 7.76 19.81 -13.30
N ILE A 415 7.10 19.92 -12.14
CA ILE A 415 5.73 19.45 -11.94
C ILE A 415 4.78 20.07 -12.96
N GLU A 416 4.80 21.39 -13.13
CA GLU A 416 3.89 22.08 -14.04
C GLU A 416 4.08 21.62 -15.49
N GLU A 417 5.31 21.51 -15.97
CA GLU A 417 5.63 21.06 -17.33
C GLU A 417 5.24 19.58 -17.56
N VAL A 418 5.47 18.72 -16.55
CA VAL A 418 5.07 17.30 -16.62
C VAL A 418 3.57 17.17 -16.80
N PHE A 419 2.78 17.85 -15.97
CA PHE A 419 1.33 17.78 -16.03
C PHE A 419 0.77 18.45 -17.29
N ALA A 420 1.33 19.58 -17.72
CA ALA A 420 0.94 20.24 -18.99
C ALA A 420 1.22 19.33 -20.20
N SER A 421 2.35 18.64 -20.21
CA SER A 421 2.69 17.67 -21.26
C SER A 421 1.71 16.52 -21.35
N ILE A 422 1.32 15.94 -20.19
CA ILE A 422 0.35 14.84 -20.13
C ILE A 422 -1.02 15.30 -20.68
N TYR A 423 -1.49 16.49 -20.27
CA TYR A 423 -2.77 17.05 -20.75
C TYR A 423 -2.74 17.32 -22.26
N ASN A 424 -1.69 17.96 -22.76
CA ASN A 424 -1.56 18.30 -24.17
C ASN A 424 -1.53 17.05 -25.07
N ILE A 425 -0.80 16.01 -24.67
CA ILE A 425 -0.75 14.76 -25.42
C ILE A 425 -2.10 14.05 -25.38
N ALA A 426 -2.76 13.99 -24.23
CA ALA A 426 -4.07 13.38 -24.11
C ALA A 426 -5.12 14.05 -25.03
N GLU A 427 -5.16 15.38 -25.10
CA GLU A 427 -6.06 16.12 -25.99
C GLU A 427 -5.68 15.95 -27.48
N ALA A 428 -4.38 15.88 -27.82
CA ALA A 428 -3.93 15.63 -29.19
C ALA A 428 -4.40 14.25 -29.70
N MET A 429 -4.38 13.23 -28.84
CA MET A 429 -4.77 11.86 -29.21
C MET A 429 -6.24 11.70 -29.61
N ILE A 430 -7.13 12.60 -29.24
CA ILE A 430 -8.54 12.57 -29.68
C ILE A 430 -8.80 13.42 -30.91
N SER A 431 -7.81 14.22 -31.34
CA SER A 431 -7.90 15.11 -32.50
C SER A 431 -7.31 14.47 -33.78
N GLU A 432 -6.61 13.36 -33.62
CA GLU A 432 -6.06 12.50 -34.66
C GLU A 432 -7.06 11.40 -35.07
#